data_0a39c6b3694e60fe188041547d27ada3
#
_entry.id   0a39c6b3694e60fe188041547d27ada3
#
_cell.length_a   1.000
_cell.length_b   1.000
_cell.length_c   1.000
_cell.angle_alpha   90.00
_cell.angle_beta   90.00
_cell.angle_gamma   90.00
#
_symmetry.space_group_name_H-M   'P 1'
#
loop_
_entity.id
_entity.type
_entity.pdbx_description
1 polymer ?
#
loop_
_entity_poly.entity_id
_entity_poly.type
_entity_poly.pdbx_seq_one_letter_code
_entity_poly.pdbx_strand_id
1 'polypeptide(L)'
;MTTITTTAASPGMRRRAASFLHRHAGVRLSLLLSAPLAWLGLAYLGALAALLVTAFWSTDVFTGDVVKVFTWANFTDLVTGEVYRTVALRSLGVAAAVTLIDLVVAFPMAFAMAKLASPRAQRWLVIAVLTPLWASYLVKAYAWRVMLSSDGLLGWGYGLTATVVTLSYLWLPYMILPIYAGLERLPNSLLDAAGDLGARGWRTFRTVVWPLTFPAAVAGSIFTFSLSLGDYITVKIVGGKTQLIGNVVYDNIGAANNLPFAAAVATVPVVIMLVYLAAVRRTGALENL
;
A
#
# COMPACT_ATOMS: atom_id res chain seq x y z
N MET A 1 26.21 50.66 -54.43
CA MET A 1 26.06 50.46 -52.95
C MET A 1 24.62 50.04 -52.72
N THR A 2 24.36 48.73 -52.72
CA THR A 2 23.00 48.12 -52.61
C THR A 2 22.80 47.66 -51.19
N THR A 3 21.98 48.39 -50.43
CA THR A 3 21.59 48.07 -49.07
C THR A 3 20.59 46.90 -49.08
N ILE A 4 21.01 45.74 -48.60
CA ILE A 4 20.14 44.58 -48.38
C ILE A 4 19.42 44.80 -47.06
N THR A 5 18.15 45.19 -47.13
CA THR A 5 17.25 45.21 -45.99
C THR A 5 16.77 43.79 -45.68
N THR A 6 17.34 43.13 -44.68
CA THR A 6 16.87 41.87 -44.14
C THR A 6 15.59 42.14 -43.36
N THR A 7 14.46 41.80 -43.90
CA THR A 7 13.16 41.73 -43.18
C THR A 7 13.22 40.59 -42.18
N ALA A 8 13.32 40.93 -40.87
CA ALA A 8 13.22 39.97 -39.81
C ALA A 8 11.79 39.39 -39.78
N ALA A 9 11.66 38.15 -40.18
CA ALA A 9 10.39 37.39 -40.10
C ALA A 9 9.90 37.37 -38.66
N SER A 10 8.64 37.73 -38.41
CA SER A 10 8.01 37.68 -37.09
C SER A 10 8.09 36.26 -36.54
N PRO A 11 8.50 36.06 -35.29
CA PRO A 11 8.62 34.70 -34.73
C PRO A 11 7.26 34.04 -34.77
N GLY A 12 7.15 32.89 -35.49
CA GLY A 12 5.92 32.15 -35.62
C GLY A 12 5.31 31.79 -34.28
N MET A 13 3.98 31.61 -34.26
CA MET A 13 3.19 31.35 -33.04
C MET A 13 3.80 30.28 -32.13
N ARG A 14 4.45 29.25 -32.70
CA ARG A 14 5.17 28.21 -32.00
C ARG A 14 6.40 28.73 -31.21
N ARG A 15 7.15 29.68 -31.77
CA ARG A 15 8.29 30.29 -31.06
C ARG A 15 7.86 31.19 -29.91
N ARG A 16 6.75 31.92 -30.07
CA ARG A 16 6.18 32.76 -28.99
C ARG A 16 5.65 31.90 -27.86
N ALA A 17 4.93 30.80 -28.17
CA ALA A 17 4.47 29.83 -27.15
C ALA A 17 5.65 29.15 -26.42
N ALA A 18 6.69 28.75 -27.16
CA ALA A 18 7.88 28.15 -26.57
C ALA A 18 8.64 29.11 -25.65
N SER A 19 8.79 30.38 -26.05
CA SER A 19 9.46 31.40 -25.21
C SER A 19 8.62 31.79 -24.00
N PHE A 20 7.29 31.81 -24.10
CA PHE A 20 6.39 32.00 -22.96
C PHE A 20 6.48 30.87 -21.96
N LEU A 21 6.42 29.61 -22.42
CA LEU A 21 6.56 28.41 -21.59
C LEU A 21 7.94 28.31 -20.93
N HIS A 22 8.98 28.82 -21.60
CA HIS A 22 10.33 28.81 -21.02
C HIS A 22 10.48 29.87 -19.92
N ARG A 23 9.80 31.01 -20.05
CA ARG A 23 9.81 32.09 -19.03
C ARG A 23 8.95 31.76 -17.81
N HIS A 24 7.92 30.91 -17.97
CA HIS A 24 6.97 30.59 -16.90
C HIS A 24 7.06 29.10 -16.57
N ALA A 25 8.05 28.72 -15.77
CA ALA A 25 8.29 27.34 -15.34
C ALA A 25 7.03 26.68 -14.72
N GLY A 26 6.26 27.45 -13.94
CA GLY A 26 4.99 26.96 -13.34
C GLY A 26 3.93 26.60 -14.37
N VAL A 27 3.74 27.41 -15.43
CA VAL A 27 2.78 27.12 -16.51
C VAL A 27 3.21 25.91 -17.33
N ARG A 28 4.50 25.76 -17.58
CA ARG A 28 5.03 24.58 -18.24
C ARG A 28 4.83 23.32 -17.39
N LEU A 29 5.08 23.39 -16.09
CA LEU A 29 4.87 22.28 -15.16
C LEU A 29 3.39 21.89 -15.08
N SER A 30 2.50 22.86 -14.91
CA SER A 30 1.05 22.59 -14.87
C SER A 30 0.51 22.01 -16.18
N LEU A 31 0.99 22.45 -17.34
CA LEU A 31 0.63 21.87 -18.63
C LEU A 31 1.14 20.43 -18.81
N LEU A 32 2.38 20.14 -18.37
CA LEU A 32 2.94 18.78 -18.42
C LEU A 32 2.23 17.84 -17.46
N LEU A 33 1.83 18.32 -16.29
CA LEU A 33 1.13 17.53 -15.28
C LEU A 33 -0.38 17.45 -15.50
N SER A 34 -0.96 18.33 -16.34
CA SER A 34 -2.42 18.40 -16.52
C SER A 34 -3.03 17.09 -17.00
N ALA A 35 -2.44 16.42 -17.98
CA ALA A 35 -2.97 15.15 -18.49
C ALA A 35 -2.88 14.00 -17.44
N PRO A 36 -1.75 13.73 -16.76
CA PRO A 36 -1.70 12.75 -15.71
C PRO A 36 -2.61 13.10 -14.51
N LEU A 37 -2.63 14.37 -14.09
CA LEU A 37 -3.48 14.80 -12.97
C LEU A 37 -4.96 14.78 -13.31
N ALA A 38 -5.35 15.14 -14.54
CA ALA A 38 -6.73 15.00 -15.00
C ALA A 38 -7.16 13.54 -15.05
N TRP A 39 -6.31 12.65 -15.52
CA TRP A 39 -6.57 11.21 -15.50
C TRP A 39 -6.74 10.67 -14.08
N LEU A 40 -5.80 10.97 -13.18
CA LEU A 40 -5.89 10.58 -11.76
C LEU A 40 -7.11 11.18 -11.08
N GLY A 41 -7.40 12.47 -11.32
CA GLY A 41 -8.55 13.14 -10.72
C GLY A 41 -9.89 12.60 -11.24
N LEU A 42 -10.05 12.48 -12.54
CA LEU A 42 -11.32 12.06 -13.14
C LEU A 42 -11.53 10.55 -13.04
N ALA A 43 -10.55 9.73 -13.43
CA ALA A 43 -10.73 8.29 -13.46
C ALA A 43 -10.66 7.67 -12.06
N TYR A 44 -9.68 8.07 -11.24
CA TYR A 44 -9.48 7.44 -9.94
C TYR A 44 -10.36 8.04 -8.85
N LEU A 45 -10.31 9.37 -8.64
CA LEU A 45 -11.13 10.02 -7.62
C LEU A 45 -12.61 10.04 -8.03
N GLY A 46 -12.92 10.14 -9.33
CA GLY A 46 -14.28 10.04 -9.84
C GLY A 46 -14.89 8.67 -9.61
N ALA A 47 -14.13 7.58 -9.87
CA ALA A 47 -14.59 6.21 -9.57
C ALA A 47 -14.80 5.99 -8.07
N LEU A 48 -13.88 6.49 -7.23
CA LEU A 48 -14.03 6.42 -5.78
C LEU A 48 -15.24 7.21 -5.28
N ALA A 49 -15.44 8.42 -5.80
CA ALA A 49 -16.62 9.23 -5.47
C ALA A 49 -17.93 8.54 -5.90
N ALA A 50 -17.95 7.95 -7.10
CA ALA A 50 -19.09 7.19 -7.58
C ALA A 50 -19.40 5.99 -6.66
N LEU A 51 -18.38 5.26 -6.23
CA LEU A 51 -18.52 4.17 -5.27
C LEU A 51 -19.11 4.70 -3.94
N LEU A 52 -18.56 5.79 -3.40
CA LEU A 52 -19.03 6.38 -2.14
C LEU A 52 -20.48 6.87 -2.25
N VAL A 53 -20.88 7.46 -3.40
CA VAL A 53 -22.27 7.87 -3.64
C VAL A 53 -23.18 6.64 -3.72
N THR A 54 -22.74 5.56 -4.37
CA THR A 54 -23.51 4.30 -4.46
C THR A 54 -23.78 3.71 -3.07
N ALA A 55 -22.90 3.89 -2.11
CA ALA A 55 -23.08 3.43 -0.72
C ALA A 55 -24.34 3.99 -0.05
N PHE A 56 -24.87 5.13 -0.52
CA PHE A 56 -26.10 5.75 -0.02
C PHE A 56 -27.36 5.37 -0.81
N TRP A 57 -27.26 4.45 -1.77
CA TRP A 57 -28.42 3.93 -2.50
C TRP A 57 -28.90 2.63 -1.87
N SER A 58 -30.05 2.14 -2.35
CA SER A 58 -30.60 0.85 -1.93
C SER A 58 -30.60 -0.15 -3.08
N THR A 59 -30.78 -1.42 -2.75
CA THR A 59 -30.99 -2.50 -3.73
C THR A 59 -32.42 -2.99 -3.60
N ASP A 60 -33.14 -3.11 -4.70
CA ASP A 60 -34.43 -3.77 -4.73
C ASP A 60 -34.25 -5.28 -4.44
N VAL A 61 -34.96 -5.77 -3.43
CA VAL A 61 -34.80 -7.14 -2.92
C VAL A 61 -35.27 -8.18 -3.94
N PHE A 62 -36.21 -7.81 -4.85
CA PHE A 62 -36.80 -8.75 -5.79
C PHE A 62 -36.05 -8.79 -7.13
N THR A 63 -35.60 -7.63 -7.61
CA THR A 63 -34.91 -7.54 -8.92
C THR A 63 -33.41 -7.52 -8.78
N GLY A 64 -32.86 -7.14 -7.62
CA GLY A 64 -31.44 -6.93 -7.43
C GLY A 64 -30.93 -5.62 -8.04
N ASP A 65 -31.82 -4.78 -8.58
CA ASP A 65 -31.45 -3.53 -9.22
C ASP A 65 -31.11 -2.46 -8.21
N VAL A 66 -30.17 -1.59 -8.57
CA VAL A 66 -29.76 -0.44 -7.75
C VAL A 66 -30.82 0.66 -7.87
N VAL A 67 -31.49 0.94 -6.76
CA VAL A 67 -32.47 2.03 -6.64
C VAL A 67 -31.79 3.28 -6.11
N LYS A 68 -31.79 4.35 -6.90
CA LYS A 68 -31.10 5.62 -6.57
C LYS A 68 -31.92 6.47 -5.58
N VAL A 69 -32.30 5.88 -4.47
CA VAL A 69 -32.97 6.57 -3.35
C VAL A 69 -31.96 6.68 -2.23
N PHE A 70 -31.78 7.90 -1.74
CA PHE A 70 -30.83 8.18 -0.66
C PHE A 70 -31.26 7.49 0.64
N THR A 71 -30.38 6.69 1.22
CA THR A 71 -30.61 5.97 2.47
C THR A 71 -29.33 5.84 3.30
N TRP A 72 -29.48 5.81 4.62
CA TRP A 72 -28.42 5.48 5.57
C TRP A 72 -28.46 4.01 6.00
N ALA A 73 -29.41 3.21 5.51
CA ALA A 73 -29.64 1.85 5.95
C ALA A 73 -28.37 0.99 5.86
N ASN A 74 -27.62 1.05 4.75
CA ASN A 74 -26.39 0.29 4.58
C ASN A 74 -25.35 0.57 5.68
N PHE A 75 -25.20 1.82 6.10
CA PHE A 75 -24.28 2.20 7.17
C PHE A 75 -24.82 1.80 8.55
N THR A 76 -26.14 1.88 8.75
CA THR A 76 -26.77 1.40 9.98
C THR A 76 -26.55 -0.10 10.13
N ASP A 77 -26.83 -0.88 9.09
CA ASP A 77 -26.61 -2.34 9.08
C ASP A 77 -25.16 -2.70 9.31
N LEU A 78 -24.24 -1.94 8.71
CA LEU A 78 -22.79 -2.14 8.89
C LEU A 78 -22.36 -1.93 10.35
N VAL A 79 -22.89 -0.90 11.02
CA VAL A 79 -22.50 -0.55 12.40
C VAL A 79 -23.24 -1.41 13.43
N THR A 80 -24.53 -1.70 13.22
CA THR A 80 -25.35 -2.49 14.16
C THR A 80 -25.15 -3.99 13.99
N GLY A 81 -24.80 -4.44 12.78
CA GLY A 81 -24.58 -5.85 12.50
C GLY A 81 -23.34 -6.40 13.21
N GLU A 82 -23.54 -7.34 14.14
CA GLU A 82 -22.44 -7.95 14.91
C GLU A 82 -21.41 -8.65 14.04
N VAL A 83 -21.87 -9.29 12.97
CA VAL A 83 -21.00 -10.00 12.00
C VAL A 83 -20.06 -9.01 11.33
N TYR A 84 -20.55 -7.87 10.85
CA TYR A 84 -19.74 -6.88 10.13
C TYR A 84 -18.71 -6.21 11.04
N ARG A 85 -19.09 -5.90 12.28
CA ARG A 85 -18.16 -5.39 13.28
C ARG A 85 -17.04 -6.40 13.59
N THR A 86 -17.41 -7.66 13.79
CA THR A 86 -16.45 -8.74 14.05
C THR A 86 -15.48 -8.92 12.89
N VAL A 87 -15.98 -8.90 11.65
CA VAL A 87 -15.16 -9.01 10.45
C VAL A 87 -14.25 -7.78 10.27
N ALA A 88 -14.75 -6.57 10.52
CA ALA A 88 -13.94 -5.36 10.45
C ALA A 88 -12.80 -5.35 11.48
N LEU A 89 -13.10 -5.70 12.74
CA LEU A 89 -12.09 -5.81 13.80
C LEU A 89 -11.07 -6.93 13.51
N ARG A 90 -11.52 -8.06 12.99
CA ARG A 90 -10.64 -9.16 12.56
C ARG A 90 -9.71 -8.71 11.44
N SER A 91 -10.23 -8.00 10.43
CA SER A 91 -9.42 -7.47 9.32
C SER A 91 -8.36 -6.50 9.81
N LEU A 92 -8.74 -5.59 10.73
CA LEU A 92 -7.81 -4.67 11.36
C LEU A 92 -6.73 -5.43 12.16
N GLY A 93 -7.14 -6.45 12.93
CA GLY A 93 -6.23 -7.29 13.70
C GLY A 93 -5.26 -8.08 12.81
N VAL A 94 -5.74 -8.66 11.71
CA VAL A 94 -4.89 -9.36 10.71
C VAL A 94 -3.90 -8.39 10.08
N ALA A 95 -4.36 -7.24 9.59
CA ALA A 95 -3.48 -6.25 8.97
C ALA A 95 -2.41 -5.75 9.95
N ALA A 96 -2.77 -5.49 11.20
CA ALA A 96 -1.83 -5.12 12.25
C ALA A 96 -0.83 -6.25 12.56
N ALA A 97 -1.31 -7.49 12.70
CA ALA A 97 -0.46 -8.66 12.98
C ALA A 97 0.56 -8.89 11.84
N VAL A 98 0.10 -8.89 10.59
CA VAL A 98 0.98 -9.03 9.41
C VAL A 98 2.02 -7.92 9.40
N THR A 99 1.61 -6.66 9.59
CA THR A 99 2.53 -5.51 9.59
C THR A 99 3.58 -5.63 10.70
N LEU A 100 3.20 -6.07 11.89
CA LEU A 100 4.14 -6.26 13.01
C LEU A 100 5.08 -7.44 12.77
N ILE A 101 4.58 -8.56 12.25
CA ILE A 101 5.42 -9.72 11.89
C ILE A 101 6.42 -9.31 10.81
N ASP A 102 5.94 -8.64 9.76
CA ASP A 102 6.79 -8.18 8.68
C ASP A 102 7.85 -7.19 9.17
N LEU A 103 7.51 -6.27 10.07
CA LEU A 103 8.47 -5.35 10.67
C LEU A 103 9.58 -6.08 11.45
N VAL A 104 9.18 -7.04 12.29
CA VAL A 104 10.12 -7.83 13.12
C VAL A 104 11.04 -8.69 12.26
N VAL A 105 10.54 -9.25 11.15
CA VAL A 105 11.33 -10.09 10.24
C VAL A 105 12.14 -9.21 9.27
N ALA A 106 11.55 -8.16 8.72
CA ALA A 106 12.19 -7.30 7.72
C ALA A 106 13.35 -6.49 8.29
N PHE A 107 13.24 -6.02 9.54
CA PHE A 107 14.26 -5.14 10.12
C PHE A 107 15.64 -5.82 10.21
N PRO A 108 15.80 -7.00 10.83
CA PRO A 108 17.09 -7.69 10.88
C PRO A 108 17.59 -8.11 9.49
N MET A 109 16.69 -8.51 8.59
CA MET A 109 17.06 -8.83 7.19
C MET A 109 17.61 -7.59 6.48
N ALA A 110 16.90 -6.48 6.53
CA ALA A 110 17.33 -5.22 5.91
C ALA A 110 18.65 -4.70 6.53
N PHE A 111 18.81 -4.85 7.86
CA PHE A 111 20.04 -4.47 8.54
C PHE A 111 21.24 -5.33 8.09
N ALA A 112 21.04 -6.65 8.02
CA ALA A 112 22.09 -7.54 7.50
C ALA A 112 22.46 -7.20 6.05
N MET A 113 21.46 -6.90 5.21
CA MET A 113 21.68 -6.50 3.82
C MET A 113 22.44 -5.18 3.70
N ALA A 114 22.06 -4.16 4.47
CA ALA A 114 22.60 -2.81 4.34
C ALA A 114 23.95 -2.62 5.06
N LYS A 115 24.21 -3.33 6.16
CA LYS A 115 25.33 -3.05 7.06
C LYS A 115 26.33 -4.18 7.21
N LEU A 116 25.93 -5.43 7.02
CA LEU A 116 26.79 -6.59 7.23
C LEU A 116 27.22 -7.27 5.93
N ALA A 117 26.42 -7.16 4.88
CA ALA A 117 26.69 -7.83 3.61
C ALA A 117 27.79 -7.13 2.81
N SER A 118 28.66 -7.92 2.14
CA SER A 118 29.59 -7.38 1.15
C SER A 118 28.84 -6.76 -0.04
N PRO A 119 29.45 -5.83 -0.82
CA PRO A 119 28.78 -5.18 -1.95
C PRO A 119 28.26 -6.13 -3.03
N ARG A 120 28.86 -7.31 -3.15
CA ARG A 120 28.37 -8.38 -4.04
C ARG A 120 27.17 -9.11 -3.44
N ALA A 121 27.26 -9.49 -2.17
CA ALA A 121 26.17 -10.15 -1.46
C ALA A 121 24.93 -9.24 -1.35
N GLN A 122 25.13 -7.97 -1.06
CA GLN A 122 24.06 -6.96 -1.01
C GLN A 122 23.23 -6.93 -2.31
N ARG A 123 23.90 -6.87 -3.47
CA ARG A 123 23.21 -6.89 -4.76
C ARG A 123 22.38 -8.15 -4.97
N TRP A 124 22.93 -9.31 -4.64
CA TRP A 124 22.21 -10.58 -4.77
C TRP A 124 21.06 -10.71 -3.78
N LEU A 125 21.21 -10.21 -2.56
CA LEU A 125 20.12 -10.20 -1.56
C LEU A 125 18.97 -9.27 -1.97
N VAL A 126 19.27 -8.10 -2.54
CA VAL A 126 18.22 -7.22 -3.11
C VAL A 126 17.49 -7.92 -4.25
N ILE A 127 18.20 -8.58 -5.16
CA ILE A 127 17.59 -9.36 -6.24
C ILE A 127 16.73 -10.48 -5.65
N ALA A 128 17.23 -11.21 -4.65
CA ALA A 128 16.48 -12.29 -4.01
C ALA A 128 15.18 -11.81 -3.35
N VAL A 129 15.19 -10.64 -2.69
CA VAL A 129 13.99 -10.01 -2.11
C VAL A 129 13.01 -9.54 -3.18
N LEU A 130 13.51 -9.05 -4.33
CA LEU A 130 12.69 -8.58 -5.44
C LEU A 130 12.11 -9.73 -6.27
N THR A 131 12.80 -10.85 -6.38
CA THR A 131 12.40 -12.00 -7.22
C THR A 131 10.96 -12.47 -6.95
N PRO A 132 10.50 -12.63 -5.69
CA PRO A 132 9.12 -13.02 -5.41
C PRO A 132 8.07 -12.02 -5.91
N LEU A 133 8.43 -10.74 -6.10
CA LEU A 133 7.49 -9.74 -6.61
C LEU A 133 7.13 -9.95 -8.08
N TRP A 134 8.01 -10.61 -8.84
CA TRP A 134 7.79 -10.93 -10.26
C TRP A 134 6.93 -12.18 -10.46
N ALA A 135 6.83 -13.03 -9.44
CA ALA A 135 5.94 -14.17 -9.48
C ALA A 135 4.48 -13.73 -9.32
N SER A 136 3.59 -14.38 -10.06
CA SER A 136 2.15 -14.12 -9.96
C SER A 136 1.67 -14.26 -8.51
N TYR A 137 0.87 -13.29 -8.06
CA TYR A 137 0.24 -13.31 -6.74
C TYR A 137 -0.55 -14.60 -6.49
N LEU A 138 -1.39 -15.02 -7.46
CA LEU A 138 -2.18 -16.25 -7.35
C LEU A 138 -1.29 -17.49 -7.20
N VAL A 139 -0.23 -17.58 -8.00
CA VAL A 139 0.69 -18.73 -7.93
C VAL A 139 1.29 -18.86 -6.54
N LYS A 140 1.73 -17.75 -5.95
CA LYS A 140 2.25 -17.73 -4.57
C LYS A 140 1.20 -18.18 -3.55
N ALA A 141 -0.03 -17.64 -3.64
CA ALA A 141 -1.10 -17.98 -2.71
C ALA A 141 -1.49 -19.48 -2.83
N TYR A 142 -1.55 -20.02 -4.04
CA TYR A 142 -1.80 -21.47 -4.24
C TYR A 142 -0.62 -22.33 -3.79
N ALA A 143 0.62 -21.90 -3.97
CA ALA A 143 1.79 -22.61 -3.42
C ALA A 143 1.67 -22.73 -1.89
N TRP A 144 1.31 -21.63 -1.21
CA TRP A 144 1.06 -21.65 0.23
C TRP A 144 -0.12 -22.55 0.60
N ARG A 145 -1.19 -22.56 -0.21
CA ARG A 145 -2.31 -23.49 -0.02
C ARG A 145 -1.86 -24.95 0.00
N VAL A 146 -1.02 -25.34 -0.94
CA VAL A 146 -0.47 -26.71 -1.01
C VAL A 146 0.42 -27.00 0.19
N MET A 147 1.29 -26.06 0.57
CA MET A 147 2.19 -26.22 1.72
C MET A 147 1.44 -26.34 3.05
N LEU A 148 0.33 -25.62 3.20
CA LEU A 148 -0.45 -25.55 4.44
C LEU A 148 -1.51 -26.65 4.54
N SER A 149 -1.83 -27.37 3.43
CA SER A 149 -2.81 -28.47 3.49
C SER A 149 -2.45 -29.52 4.54
N SER A 150 -3.43 -30.30 4.99
CA SER A 150 -3.21 -31.39 5.97
C SER A 150 -2.13 -32.37 5.54
N ASP A 151 -2.04 -32.63 4.24
CA ASP A 151 -1.05 -33.52 3.63
C ASP A 151 0.15 -32.78 3.05
N GLY A 152 0.22 -31.46 3.29
CA GLY A 152 1.30 -30.59 2.81
C GLY A 152 2.52 -30.58 3.74
N LEU A 153 3.56 -29.85 3.30
CA LEU A 153 4.84 -29.77 4.01
C LEU A 153 4.69 -29.25 5.45
N LEU A 154 3.79 -28.29 5.71
CA LEU A 154 3.59 -27.71 7.02
C LEU A 154 2.43 -28.36 7.79
N GLY A 155 1.42 -28.87 7.12
CA GLY A 155 0.29 -29.58 7.73
C GLY A 155 -0.56 -28.75 8.71
N TRP A 156 -0.48 -27.41 8.66
CA TRP A 156 -1.17 -26.53 9.65
C TRP A 156 -2.67 -26.38 9.37
N GLY A 157 -3.11 -26.75 8.18
CA GLY A 157 -4.48 -26.54 7.71
C GLY A 157 -4.76 -25.09 7.34
N TYR A 158 -6.02 -24.82 7.04
CA TYR A 158 -6.50 -23.52 6.58
C TYR A 158 -7.17 -22.74 7.71
N GLY A 159 -7.07 -21.41 7.68
CA GLY A 159 -7.68 -20.56 8.69
C GLY A 159 -6.98 -19.22 8.88
N LEU A 160 -7.24 -18.59 10.02
CA LEU A 160 -6.70 -17.27 10.32
C LEU A 160 -5.16 -17.25 10.36
N THR A 161 -4.55 -18.24 11.02
CA THR A 161 -3.07 -18.36 11.10
C THR A 161 -2.46 -18.55 9.71
N ALA A 162 -3.05 -19.45 8.90
CA ALA A 162 -2.64 -19.66 7.51
C ALA A 162 -2.71 -18.35 6.70
N THR A 163 -3.78 -17.57 6.89
CA THR A 163 -3.95 -16.25 6.24
C THR A 163 -2.84 -15.29 6.66
N VAL A 164 -2.58 -15.13 7.97
CA VAL A 164 -1.56 -14.21 8.48
C VAL A 164 -0.17 -14.56 7.94
N VAL A 165 0.22 -15.84 8.01
CA VAL A 165 1.54 -16.28 7.54
C VAL A 165 1.69 -16.10 6.03
N THR A 166 0.66 -16.42 5.26
CA THR A 166 0.69 -16.26 3.80
C THR A 166 0.77 -14.77 3.42
N LEU A 167 -0.01 -13.90 4.07
CA LEU A 167 0.04 -12.46 3.84
C LEU A 167 1.39 -11.88 4.22
N SER A 168 1.96 -12.29 5.36
CA SER A 168 3.31 -11.86 5.75
C SER A 168 4.36 -12.23 4.69
N TYR A 169 4.32 -13.46 4.17
CA TYR A 169 5.23 -13.83 3.08
C TYR A 169 5.02 -12.95 1.82
N LEU A 170 3.77 -12.69 1.47
CA LEU A 170 3.44 -11.95 0.26
C LEU A 170 3.89 -10.47 0.34
N TRP A 171 3.76 -9.85 1.51
CA TRP A 171 3.98 -8.42 1.70
C TRP A 171 5.34 -8.09 2.33
N LEU A 172 6.08 -9.08 2.83
CA LEU A 172 7.40 -8.91 3.44
C LEU A 172 8.38 -8.07 2.58
N PRO A 173 8.49 -8.24 1.24
CA PRO A 173 9.36 -7.40 0.43
C PRO A 173 9.03 -5.91 0.50
N TYR A 174 7.75 -5.55 0.62
CA TYR A 174 7.30 -4.16 0.74
C TYR A 174 7.68 -3.52 2.08
N MET A 175 7.95 -4.33 3.11
CA MET A 175 8.52 -3.88 4.37
C MET A 175 10.04 -3.80 4.32
N ILE A 176 10.70 -4.80 3.72
CA ILE A 176 12.18 -4.88 3.65
C ILE A 176 12.75 -3.70 2.87
N LEU A 177 12.19 -3.39 1.70
CA LEU A 177 12.80 -2.43 0.77
C LEU A 177 12.89 -1.00 1.33
N PRO A 178 11.84 -0.40 1.92
CA PRO A 178 11.95 0.90 2.55
C PRO A 178 12.92 0.93 3.72
N ILE A 179 12.90 -0.11 4.59
CA ILE A 179 13.82 -0.21 5.73
C ILE A 179 15.26 -0.32 5.24
N TYR A 180 15.50 -1.16 4.22
CA TYR A 180 16.81 -1.30 3.58
C TYR A 180 17.30 0.04 3.04
N ALA A 181 16.48 0.76 2.27
CA ALA A 181 16.84 2.07 1.72
C ALA A 181 17.13 3.11 2.83
N GLY A 182 16.38 3.09 3.92
CA GLY A 182 16.63 3.93 5.09
C GLY A 182 17.95 3.61 5.78
N LEU A 183 18.25 2.31 5.94
CA LEU A 183 19.51 1.84 6.52
C LEU A 183 20.71 2.11 5.63
N GLU A 184 20.57 2.00 4.31
CA GLU A 184 21.64 2.29 3.36
C GLU A 184 22.08 3.76 3.43
N ARG A 185 21.15 4.67 3.61
CA ARG A 185 21.41 6.12 3.78
C ARG A 185 22.05 6.47 5.13
N LEU A 186 22.00 5.57 6.13
CA LEU A 186 22.60 5.80 7.45
C LEU A 186 24.13 5.73 7.35
N PRO A 187 24.91 6.82 7.65
CA PRO A 187 26.36 6.78 7.60
C PRO A 187 26.93 5.82 8.65
N ASN A 188 27.92 5.00 8.25
CA ASN A 188 28.58 4.09 9.19
C ASN A 188 29.31 4.84 10.32
N SER A 189 29.79 6.06 10.05
CA SER A 189 30.41 6.92 11.08
C SER A 189 29.55 7.17 12.29
N LEU A 190 28.22 7.15 12.18
CA LEU A 190 27.31 7.25 13.33
C LEU A 190 27.32 5.98 14.19
N LEU A 191 27.50 4.82 13.56
CA LEU A 191 27.61 3.56 14.26
C LEU A 191 28.95 3.45 14.98
N ASP A 192 30.04 3.90 14.31
CA ASP A 192 31.39 3.93 14.86
C ASP A 192 31.46 4.92 16.05
N ALA A 193 30.93 6.14 15.90
CA ALA A 193 30.85 7.11 16.99
C ALA A 193 30.06 6.60 18.21
N ALA A 194 28.96 5.88 17.99
CA ALA A 194 28.22 5.25 19.08
C ALA A 194 29.06 4.18 19.79
N GLY A 195 29.87 3.42 19.04
CA GLY A 195 30.83 2.45 19.58
C GLY A 195 31.92 3.13 20.42
N ASP A 196 32.50 4.23 19.93
CA ASP A 196 33.51 5.01 20.63
C ASP A 196 33.00 5.57 21.96
N LEU A 197 31.71 5.92 22.01
CA LEU A 197 31.03 6.33 23.25
C LEU A 197 30.62 5.15 24.15
N GLY A 198 31.06 3.92 23.85
CA GLY A 198 30.79 2.71 24.64
C GLY A 198 29.39 2.14 24.49
N ALA A 199 28.63 2.54 23.47
CA ALA A 199 27.33 1.95 23.19
C ALA A 199 27.49 0.54 22.61
N ARG A 200 26.85 -0.46 23.24
CA ARG A 200 26.80 -1.83 22.74
C ARG A 200 25.56 -2.03 21.83
N GLY A 201 25.56 -3.08 21.02
CA GLY A 201 24.61 -3.34 19.93
C GLY A 201 23.16 -2.91 20.17
N TRP A 202 22.52 -3.34 21.29
CA TRP A 202 21.14 -2.94 21.62
C TRP A 202 21.00 -1.43 21.90
N ARG A 203 21.99 -0.82 22.57
CA ARG A 203 21.99 0.63 22.84
C ARG A 203 22.13 1.40 21.54
N THR A 204 23.09 1.03 20.69
CA THR A 204 23.26 1.61 19.34
C THR A 204 21.97 1.46 18.50
N PHE A 205 21.36 0.28 18.53
CA PHE A 205 20.08 0.06 17.84
C PHE A 205 19.01 1.04 18.34
N ARG A 206 18.77 1.13 19.64
CA ARG A 206 17.67 1.92 20.20
C ARG A 206 17.93 3.42 20.10
N THR A 207 19.17 3.91 20.17
CA THR A 207 19.50 5.34 20.23
C THR A 207 19.90 5.93 18.88
N VAL A 208 20.39 5.14 17.95
CA VAL A 208 20.88 5.61 16.64
C VAL A 208 20.07 4.98 15.51
N VAL A 209 20.10 3.65 15.39
CA VAL A 209 19.55 2.96 14.22
C VAL A 209 18.04 3.15 14.14
N TRP A 210 17.32 2.75 15.20
CA TRP A 210 15.86 2.79 15.22
C TRP A 210 15.27 4.18 14.99
N PRO A 211 15.70 5.24 15.70
CA PRO A 211 15.13 6.57 15.47
C PRO A 211 15.35 7.11 14.06
N LEU A 212 16.51 6.85 13.47
CA LEU A 212 16.85 7.33 12.13
C LEU A 212 16.19 6.53 11.01
N THR A 213 15.88 5.25 11.25
CA THR A 213 15.21 4.37 10.27
C THR A 213 13.72 4.21 10.53
N PHE A 214 13.21 4.74 11.62
CA PHE A 214 11.79 4.67 11.98
C PHE A 214 10.86 5.21 10.88
N PRO A 215 11.14 6.37 10.24
CA PRO A 215 10.32 6.85 9.12
C PRO A 215 10.27 5.86 7.95
N ALA A 216 11.37 5.16 7.66
CA ALA A 216 11.42 4.16 6.61
C ALA A 216 10.62 2.89 6.98
N ALA A 217 10.69 2.47 8.25
CA ALA A 217 9.87 1.37 8.76
C ALA A 217 8.37 1.69 8.68
N VAL A 218 8.01 2.93 9.02
CA VAL A 218 6.63 3.41 8.89
C VAL A 218 6.20 3.45 7.42
N ALA A 219 7.06 3.89 6.50
CA ALA A 219 6.76 3.85 5.07
C ALA A 219 6.48 2.41 4.59
N GLY A 220 7.28 1.43 4.99
CA GLY A 220 7.03 0.00 4.72
C GLY A 220 5.70 -0.48 5.31
N SER A 221 5.39 -0.06 6.54
CA SER A 221 4.15 -0.44 7.22
C SER A 221 2.88 0.10 6.55
N ILE A 222 2.93 1.25 5.88
CA ILE A 222 1.82 1.77 5.06
C ILE A 222 1.44 0.76 3.97
N PHE A 223 2.43 0.21 3.27
CA PHE A 223 2.19 -0.77 2.21
C PHE A 223 1.66 -2.09 2.78
N THR A 224 2.37 -2.69 3.74
CA THR A 224 1.98 -4.00 4.29
C THR A 224 0.62 -3.97 4.96
N PHE A 225 0.32 -2.90 5.71
CA PHE A 225 -0.98 -2.72 6.36
C PHE A 225 -2.10 -2.55 5.33
N SER A 226 -1.92 -1.65 4.35
CA SER A 226 -2.94 -1.38 3.33
C SER A 226 -3.25 -2.61 2.47
N LEU A 227 -2.21 -3.31 2.01
CA LEU A 227 -2.34 -4.49 1.18
C LEU A 227 -3.00 -5.65 1.95
N SER A 228 -2.67 -5.82 3.24
CA SER A 228 -3.28 -6.85 4.08
C SER A 228 -4.74 -6.54 4.43
N LEU A 229 -5.07 -5.26 4.67
CA LEU A 229 -6.41 -4.84 5.05
C LEU A 229 -7.44 -5.08 3.93
N GLY A 230 -7.02 -4.87 2.67
CA GLY A 230 -7.88 -5.04 1.49
C GLY A 230 -7.85 -6.43 0.86
N ASP A 231 -7.04 -7.35 1.37
CA ASP A 231 -6.88 -8.67 0.76
C ASP A 231 -8.13 -9.55 0.96
N TYR A 232 -8.64 -10.09 -0.14
CA TYR A 232 -9.72 -11.07 -0.14
C TYR A 232 -9.33 -12.37 -0.82
N ILE A 233 -8.34 -12.33 -1.72
CA ILE A 233 -7.96 -13.47 -2.55
C ILE A 233 -7.21 -14.51 -1.71
N THR A 234 -6.19 -14.09 -0.94
CA THR A 234 -5.46 -15.00 -0.04
C THR A 234 -6.43 -15.65 0.93
N VAL A 235 -7.36 -14.88 1.50
CA VAL A 235 -8.35 -15.40 2.44
C VAL A 235 -9.25 -16.45 1.80
N LYS A 236 -9.68 -16.26 0.55
CA LYS A 236 -10.45 -17.28 -0.19
C LYS A 236 -9.65 -18.53 -0.48
N ILE A 237 -8.33 -18.42 -0.62
CA ILE A 237 -7.45 -19.55 -0.97
C ILE A 237 -7.02 -20.34 0.28
N VAL A 238 -6.59 -19.66 1.35
CA VAL A 238 -6.01 -20.30 2.55
C VAL A 238 -6.77 -20.01 3.85
N GLY A 239 -7.77 -19.13 3.83
CA GLY A 239 -8.47 -18.68 5.03
C GLY A 239 -9.49 -19.67 5.60
N GLY A 240 -9.84 -20.75 4.88
CA GLY A 240 -10.85 -21.70 5.32
C GLY A 240 -12.21 -21.04 5.54
N LYS A 241 -12.70 -21.05 6.78
CA LYS A 241 -13.95 -20.37 7.20
C LYS A 241 -13.75 -18.92 7.61
N THR A 242 -12.51 -18.41 7.56
CA THR A 242 -12.20 -17.03 7.93
C THR A 242 -12.74 -16.08 6.87
N GLN A 243 -13.38 -15.00 7.32
CA GLN A 243 -13.79 -13.89 6.45
C GLN A 243 -13.13 -12.60 6.94
N LEU A 244 -12.64 -11.80 6.01
CA LEU A 244 -12.17 -10.43 6.18
C LEU A 244 -13.06 -9.45 5.42
N ILE A 245 -12.85 -8.16 5.65
CA ILE A 245 -13.69 -7.11 5.06
C ILE A 245 -13.71 -7.16 3.52
N GLY A 246 -12.57 -7.47 2.90
CA GLY A 246 -12.47 -7.65 1.45
C GLY A 246 -13.35 -8.78 0.92
N ASN A 247 -13.52 -9.87 1.68
CA ASN A 247 -14.42 -10.98 1.31
C ASN A 247 -15.88 -10.54 1.36
N VAL A 248 -16.27 -9.76 2.37
CA VAL A 248 -17.64 -9.23 2.47
C VAL A 248 -17.96 -8.33 1.29
N VAL A 249 -17.04 -7.46 0.89
CA VAL A 249 -17.21 -6.63 -0.33
C VAL A 249 -17.37 -7.52 -1.56
N TYR A 250 -16.47 -8.47 -1.76
CA TYR A 250 -16.49 -9.36 -2.91
C TYR A 250 -17.77 -10.19 -3.00
N ASP A 251 -18.21 -10.76 -1.88
CA ASP A 251 -19.40 -11.63 -1.84
C ASP A 251 -20.69 -10.81 -2.04
N ASN A 252 -20.76 -9.57 -1.58
CA ASN A 252 -21.89 -8.67 -1.83
C ASN A 252 -21.96 -8.19 -3.28
N ILE A 253 -20.83 -7.98 -3.96
CA ILE A 253 -20.82 -7.66 -5.39
C ILE A 253 -21.22 -8.88 -6.23
N GLY A 254 -20.70 -10.06 -5.89
CA GLY A 254 -20.90 -11.28 -6.68
C GLY A 254 -22.15 -12.05 -6.31
N ALA A 255 -22.13 -12.73 -5.16
CA ALA A 255 -23.19 -13.68 -4.78
C ALA A 255 -24.49 -13.00 -4.32
N ALA A 256 -24.40 -11.91 -3.55
CA ALA A 256 -25.56 -11.22 -3.01
C ALA A 256 -26.14 -10.16 -3.97
N ASN A 257 -25.42 -9.79 -5.04
CA ASN A 257 -25.80 -8.76 -6.00
C ASN A 257 -26.28 -7.44 -5.33
N ASN A 258 -25.63 -7.08 -4.20
CA ASN A 258 -25.93 -5.88 -3.41
C ASN A 258 -24.77 -4.88 -3.49
N LEU A 259 -24.67 -4.20 -4.63
CA LEU A 259 -23.62 -3.22 -4.89
C LEU A 259 -23.63 -2.03 -3.91
N PRO A 260 -24.77 -1.43 -3.52
CA PRO A 260 -24.80 -0.36 -2.53
C PRO A 260 -24.25 -0.77 -1.17
N PHE A 261 -24.61 -1.93 -0.67
CA PHE A 261 -24.06 -2.44 0.59
C PHE A 261 -22.58 -2.77 0.48
N ALA A 262 -22.14 -3.40 -0.62
CA ALA A 262 -20.71 -3.63 -0.88
C ALA A 262 -19.92 -2.33 -0.89
N ALA A 263 -20.48 -1.25 -1.49
CA ALA A 263 -19.87 0.07 -1.50
C ALA A 263 -19.77 0.67 -0.08
N ALA A 264 -20.82 0.51 0.75
CA ALA A 264 -20.78 0.94 2.15
C ALA A 264 -19.72 0.18 2.95
N VAL A 265 -19.63 -1.14 2.78
CA VAL A 265 -18.58 -1.96 3.42
C VAL A 265 -17.18 -1.54 2.97
N ALA A 266 -17.00 -1.22 1.69
CA ALA A 266 -15.72 -0.76 1.14
C ALA A 266 -15.26 0.60 1.72
N THR A 267 -16.14 1.39 2.33
CA THR A 267 -15.73 2.62 3.03
C THR A 267 -14.92 2.32 4.29
N VAL A 268 -15.10 1.17 4.93
CA VAL A 268 -14.41 0.81 6.18
C VAL A 268 -12.89 0.77 6.02
N PRO A 269 -12.31 -0.01 5.09
CA PRO A 269 -10.87 0.00 4.89
C PRO A 269 -10.35 1.38 4.45
N VAL A 270 -11.13 2.15 3.69
CA VAL A 270 -10.76 3.53 3.31
C VAL A 270 -10.64 4.42 4.55
N VAL A 271 -11.63 4.40 5.44
CA VAL A 271 -11.62 5.18 6.69
C VAL A 271 -10.46 4.74 7.59
N ILE A 272 -10.28 3.43 7.78
CA ILE A 272 -9.17 2.89 8.58
C ILE A 272 -7.83 3.39 8.01
N MET A 273 -7.66 3.34 6.69
CA MET A 273 -6.42 3.78 6.05
C MET A 273 -6.19 5.28 6.17
N LEU A 274 -7.24 6.10 6.05
CA LEU A 274 -7.16 7.55 6.27
C LEU A 274 -6.76 7.88 7.72
N VAL A 275 -7.34 7.20 8.71
CA VAL A 275 -6.98 7.34 10.13
C VAL A 275 -5.52 6.92 10.34
N TYR A 276 -5.11 5.80 9.76
CA TYR A 276 -3.73 5.33 9.82
C TYR A 276 -2.74 6.35 9.23
N LEU A 277 -3.01 6.85 8.02
CA LEU A 277 -2.18 7.88 7.38
C LEU A 277 -2.13 9.18 8.18
N ALA A 278 -3.25 9.60 8.77
CA ALA A 278 -3.30 10.77 9.64
C ALA A 278 -2.44 10.59 10.91
N ALA A 279 -2.48 9.40 11.52
CA ALA A 279 -1.64 9.06 12.67
C ALA A 279 -0.15 9.06 12.31
N VAL A 280 0.19 8.51 11.17
CA VAL A 280 1.57 8.37 10.66
C VAL A 280 2.14 9.69 10.14
N ARG A 281 1.31 10.65 9.72
CA ARG A 281 1.76 11.95 9.17
C ARG A 281 2.78 12.66 10.06
N ARG A 282 2.65 12.52 11.39
CA ARG A 282 3.54 13.18 12.37
C ARG A 282 4.92 12.53 12.47
N THR A 283 5.15 11.39 11.84
CA THR A 283 6.44 10.65 11.92
C THR A 283 7.46 11.08 10.87
N GLY A 284 7.11 11.99 9.94
CA GLY A 284 7.96 12.38 8.81
C GLY A 284 8.10 11.28 7.72
N ALA A 285 7.40 10.16 7.86
CA ALA A 285 7.50 9.05 6.91
C ALA A 285 6.98 9.43 5.51
N LEU A 286 5.99 10.32 5.43
CA LEU A 286 5.41 10.77 4.16
C LEU A 286 6.31 11.73 3.38
N GLU A 287 7.30 12.34 4.02
CA GLU A 287 8.28 13.23 3.37
C GLU A 287 9.41 12.44 2.68
N ASN A 288 9.52 11.15 3.00
CA ASN A 288 10.55 10.24 2.49
C ASN A 288 10.01 9.17 1.51
N LEU A 289 8.72 9.24 1.15
CA LEU A 289 8.09 8.46 0.09
C LEU A 289 8.19 9.17 -1.25
#